data_6bef1253e8a89b25b925d18b82fbac7d
#
_entry.id   6bef1253e8a89b25b925d18b82fbac7d
#
_cell.length_a   1.000
_cell.length_b   1.000
_cell.length_c   1.000
_cell.angle_alpha   90.00
_cell.angle_beta   90.00
_cell.angle_gamma   90.00
#
_symmetry.space_group_name_H-M   'P 1'
#
loop_
_entity.id
_entity.type
_entity.pdbx_description
1 polymer ?
#
loop_
_entity_poly.entity_id
_entity_poly.type
_entity_poly.pdbx_seq_one_letter_code
_entity_poly.pdbx_strand_id
1 'polypeptide(L)'
;LRELAPQLGIDLKNNMAMVLSFNRDDELKMLYERGLKNGVSGMRIISHDEVLALEPNINSEVTAALLLTTSCIVCPFSLTYAMGENAEANGAKLLMEQEVIDIKKCDNYFIIKTKCDEFKALTVINAAGVFADKINDMVAPHTFDIKVKSGEYVLLDRSEGGLVNSTIFQLPTKEGK
;
A
#
# COMPACT_ATOMS: atom_id res chain seq x y z
N LEU A 1 -5.98 -6.21 -8.11
CA LEU A 1 -4.60 -6.48 -8.50
C LEU A 1 -4.42 -7.90 -9.05
N ARG A 2 -5.06 -8.93 -8.47
CA ARG A 2 -4.97 -10.34 -8.94
C ARG A 2 -5.42 -10.53 -10.39
N GLU A 3 -6.43 -9.80 -10.82
CA GLU A 3 -6.94 -9.83 -12.20
C GLU A 3 -6.07 -8.96 -13.12
N LEU A 4 -5.55 -7.86 -12.60
CA LEU A 4 -4.79 -6.89 -13.37
C LEU A 4 -3.33 -7.33 -13.60
N ALA A 5 -2.69 -7.95 -12.62
CA ALA A 5 -1.27 -8.33 -12.70
C ALA A 5 -0.96 -9.25 -13.90
N PRO A 6 -1.76 -10.32 -14.17
CA PRO A 6 -1.54 -11.14 -15.36
C PRO A 6 -1.72 -10.38 -16.68
N GLN A 7 -2.69 -9.43 -16.73
CA GLN A 7 -2.94 -8.61 -17.92
C GLN A 7 -1.78 -7.65 -18.21
N LEU A 8 -1.10 -7.21 -17.16
CA LEU A 8 0.05 -6.31 -17.25
C LEU A 8 1.39 -7.07 -17.33
N GLY A 9 1.38 -8.41 -17.33
CA GLY A 9 2.61 -9.22 -17.33
C GLY A 9 3.47 -9.07 -16.05
N ILE A 10 2.83 -8.79 -14.91
CA ILE A 10 3.51 -8.56 -13.63
C ILE A 10 3.46 -9.81 -12.77
N ASP A 11 4.59 -10.19 -12.21
CA ASP A 11 4.66 -11.27 -11.23
C ASP A 11 3.96 -10.89 -9.93
N LEU A 12 2.98 -11.69 -9.53
CA LEU A 12 2.26 -11.57 -8.28
C LEU A 12 2.45 -12.85 -7.46
N LYS A 13 3.10 -12.77 -6.30
CA LYS A 13 3.29 -13.91 -5.41
C LYS A 13 2.21 -13.91 -4.33
N ASN A 14 1.38 -14.96 -4.31
CA ASN A 14 0.45 -15.22 -3.21
C ASN A 14 1.22 -15.91 -2.07
N ASN A 15 1.56 -15.18 -1.03
CA ASN A 15 2.36 -15.70 0.09
C ASN A 15 1.64 -15.58 1.43
N MET A 16 0.36 -15.26 1.44
CA MET A 16 -0.41 -14.99 2.64
C MET A 16 0.20 -13.88 3.51
N ALA A 17 -0.48 -13.50 4.57
CA ALA A 17 0.08 -12.67 5.62
C ALA A 17 -0.49 -13.08 6.98
N MET A 18 0.27 -12.85 8.03
CA MET A 18 -0.15 -13.05 9.41
C MET A 18 0.10 -11.79 10.23
N VAL A 19 -0.87 -11.41 11.04
CA VAL A 19 -0.68 -10.39 12.09
C VAL A 19 -0.61 -11.14 13.41
N LEU A 20 0.56 -11.15 14.04
CA LEU A 20 0.81 -11.92 15.25
C LEU A 20 0.29 -11.20 16.50
N SER A 21 -0.26 -11.96 17.43
CA SER A 21 -0.61 -11.54 18.78
C SER A 21 0.34 -12.18 19.81
N PHE A 22 0.75 -11.38 20.79
CA PHE A 22 1.47 -11.82 21.98
C PHE A 22 0.66 -11.31 23.20
N ASN A 23 -0.31 -12.10 23.64
CA ASN A 23 -1.25 -11.77 24.73
C ASN A 23 -2.10 -10.49 24.48
N ARG A 24 -2.38 -10.15 23.20
CA ARG A 24 -3.24 -9.03 22.79
C ARG A 24 -4.39 -9.51 21.90
N ASP A 25 -5.01 -10.62 22.23
CA ASP A 25 -5.98 -11.30 21.38
C ASP A 25 -7.28 -10.52 21.19
N ASP A 26 -7.64 -9.66 22.15
CA ASP A 26 -8.80 -8.77 21.99
C ASP A 26 -8.55 -7.70 20.89
N GLU A 27 -7.35 -7.16 20.81
CA GLU A 27 -6.97 -6.22 19.73
C GLU A 27 -6.96 -6.94 18.37
N LEU A 28 -6.52 -8.20 18.35
CA LEU A 28 -6.56 -9.04 17.15
C LEU A 28 -8.01 -9.25 16.66
N LYS A 29 -8.96 -9.52 17.58
CA LYS A 29 -10.39 -9.63 17.27
C LYS A 29 -10.95 -8.32 16.72
N MET A 30 -10.61 -7.18 17.34
CA MET A 30 -11.03 -5.87 16.83
C MET A 30 -10.51 -5.61 15.41
N LEU A 31 -9.26 -6.01 15.12
CA LEU A 31 -8.68 -5.91 13.79
C LEU A 31 -9.43 -6.79 12.78
N TYR A 32 -9.75 -8.02 13.16
CA TYR A 32 -10.55 -8.94 12.35
C TYR A 32 -11.94 -8.38 12.03
N GLU A 33 -12.67 -7.88 13.03
CA GLU A 33 -14.00 -7.29 12.85
C GLU A 33 -13.95 -6.04 11.93
N ARG A 34 -12.92 -5.20 12.10
CA ARG A 34 -12.70 -4.06 11.22
C ARG A 34 -12.44 -4.50 9.77
N GLY A 35 -11.65 -5.55 9.59
CA GLY A 35 -11.41 -6.14 8.27
C GLY A 35 -12.69 -6.65 7.62
N LEU A 36 -13.57 -7.34 8.37
CA LEU A 36 -14.87 -7.80 7.87
C LEU A 36 -15.76 -6.62 7.43
N LYS A 37 -15.82 -5.54 8.23
CA LYS A 37 -16.56 -4.32 7.87
C LYS A 37 -16.04 -3.67 6.59
N ASN A 38 -14.73 -3.77 6.34
CA ASN A 38 -14.08 -3.26 5.13
C ASN A 38 -14.17 -4.24 3.94
N GLY A 39 -14.87 -5.36 4.07
CA GLY A 39 -15.04 -6.34 3.00
C GLY A 39 -13.79 -7.17 2.68
N VAL A 40 -12.83 -7.27 3.59
CA VAL A 40 -11.64 -8.10 3.39
C VAL A 40 -12.02 -9.56 3.48
N SER A 41 -11.81 -10.31 2.40
CA SER A 41 -12.07 -11.75 2.32
C SER A 41 -10.87 -12.59 2.74
N GLY A 42 -11.10 -13.87 3.08
CA GLY A 42 -10.02 -14.82 3.38
C GLY A 42 -9.29 -14.56 4.68
N MET A 43 -9.93 -13.90 5.65
CA MET A 43 -9.39 -13.69 6.99
C MET A 43 -9.91 -14.76 7.95
N ARG A 44 -9.05 -15.23 8.85
CA ARG A 44 -9.43 -16.02 10.01
C ARG A 44 -8.43 -15.84 11.16
N ILE A 45 -8.90 -15.91 12.38
CA ILE A 45 -8.04 -16.01 13.57
C ILE A 45 -7.61 -17.47 13.70
N ILE A 46 -6.31 -17.68 13.88
CA ILE A 46 -5.67 -18.98 14.04
C ILE A 46 -5.02 -19.09 15.41
N SER A 47 -4.98 -20.30 15.94
CA SER A 47 -4.41 -20.60 17.26
C SER A 47 -2.88 -20.61 17.24
N HIS A 48 -2.27 -20.60 18.43
CA HIS A 48 -0.85 -20.83 18.65
C HIS A 48 -0.30 -22.02 17.83
N ASP A 49 -0.93 -23.18 17.95
CA ASP A 49 -0.45 -24.41 17.29
C ASP A 49 -0.52 -24.29 15.75
N GLU A 50 -1.59 -23.68 15.23
CA GLU A 50 -1.71 -23.40 13.78
C GLU A 50 -0.64 -22.42 13.29
N VAL A 51 -0.30 -21.40 14.08
CA VAL A 51 0.78 -20.45 13.74
C VAL A 51 2.10 -21.18 13.63
N LEU A 52 2.47 -21.99 14.64
CA LEU A 52 3.72 -22.72 14.65
C LEU A 52 3.79 -23.82 13.56
N ALA A 53 2.66 -24.40 13.20
CA ALA A 53 2.58 -25.34 12.09
C ALA A 53 2.85 -24.68 10.72
N LEU A 54 2.42 -23.45 10.52
CA LEU A 54 2.62 -22.69 9.28
C LEU A 54 3.99 -22.01 9.24
N GLU A 55 4.47 -21.51 10.38
CA GLU A 55 5.71 -20.72 10.53
C GLU A 55 6.51 -21.25 11.75
N PRO A 56 7.26 -22.35 11.58
CA PRO A 56 7.95 -23.02 12.70
C PRO A 56 9.03 -22.16 13.37
N ASN A 57 9.54 -21.15 12.67
CA ASN A 57 10.63 -20.29 13.17
C ASN A 57 10.12 -19.01 13.87
N ILE A 58 8.81 -18.85 14.05
CA ILE A 58 8.24 -17.74 14.81
C ILE A 58 8.51 -17.94 16.31
N ASN A 59 8.64 -16.81 17.04
CA ASN A 59 8.73 -16.81 18.49
C ASN A 59 7.56 -17.62 19.10
N SER A 60 7.90 -18.64 19.89
CA SER A 60 6.94 -19.54 20.51
C SER A 60 6.01 -18.90 21.56
N GLU A 61 6.26 -17.64 21.95
CA GLU A 61 5.35 -16.88 22.83
C GLU A 61 4.12 -16.32 22.10
N VAL A 62 4.00 -16.53 20.78
CA VAL A 62 2.81 -16.13 20.02
C VAL A 62 1.58 -16.81 20.55
N THR A 63 0.50 -16.05 20.82
CA THR A 63 -0.75 -16.62 21.36
C THR A 63 -1.77 -16.94 20.27
N ALA A 64 -1.84 -16.11 19.25
CA ALA A 64 -2.74 -16.27 18.11
C ALA A 64 -2.23 -15.42 16.92
N ALA A 65 -2.83 -15.58 15.75
CA ALA A 65 -2.61 -14.68 14.64
C ALA A 65 -3.89 -14.46 13.82
N LEU A 66 -3.97 -13.29 13.16
CA LEU A 66 -4.93 -13.05 12.09
C LEU A 66 -4.27 -13.46 10.77
N LEU A 67 -4.72 -14.56 10.20
CA LEU A 67 -4.29 -15.07 8.91
C LEU A 67 -5.08 -14.40 7.78
N LEU A 68 -4.37 -13.90 6.75
CA LEU A 68 -4.93 -13.30 5.54
C LEU A 68 -4.50 -14.15 4.35
N THR A 69 -5.35 -15.06 3.90
CA THR A 69 -5.03 -16.00 2.81
C THR A 69 -5.04 -15.33 1.44
N THR A 70 -5.66 -14.16 1.33
CA THR A 70 -5.73 -13.38 0.09
C THR A 70 -4.60 -12.36 -0.06
N SER A 71 -3.66 -12.30 0.88
CA SER A 71 -2.51 -11.41 0.79
C SER A 71 -1.54 -11.86 -0.30
N CYS A 72 -0.93 -10.91 -0.97
CA CYS A 72 0.06 -11.15 -2.01
C CYS A 72 1.12 -10.04 -2.00
N ILE A 73 2.27 -10.33 -2.58
CA ILE A 73 3.34 -9.36 -2.80
C ILE A 73 3.56 -9.15 -4.30
N VAL A 74 3.96 -7.95 -4.64
CA VAL A 74 4.29 -7.51 -6.00
C VAL A 74 5.50 -6.58 -5.95
N CYS A 75 6.32 -6.60 -6.99
CA CYS A 75 7.37 -5.61 -7.13
C CYS A 75 6.74 -4.23 -7.44
N PRO A 76 6.91 -3.20 -6.57
CA PRO A 76 6.30 -1.90 -6.79
C PRO A 76 6.85 -1.19 -8.03
N PHE A 77 8.10 -1.41 -8.36
CA PHE A 77 8.71 -0.86 -9.59
C PHE A 77 8.06 -1.43 -10.84
N SER A 78 7.99 -2.78 -10.96
CA SER A 78 7.36 -3.44 -12.11
C SER A 78 5.88 -3.02 -12.25
N LEU A 79 5.16 -2.93 -11.13
CA LEU A 79 3.78 -2.47 -11.12
C LEU A 79 3.67 -1.03 -11.65
N THR A 80 4.51 -0.13 -11.18
CA THR A 80 4.48 1.29 -11.57
C THR A 80 4.79 1.45 -13.06
N TYR A 81 5.83 0.79 -13.55
CA TYR A 81 6.18 0.83 -14.98
C TYR A 81 5.06 0.27 -15.86
N ALA A 82 4.55 -0.91 -15.55
CA ALA A 82 3.51 -1.54 -16.36
C ALA A 82 2.19 -0.74 -16.35
N MET A 83 1.85 -0.10 -15.23
CA MET A 83 0.70 0.82 -15.16
C MET A 83 0.92 2.05 -16.06
N GLY A 84 2.12 2.62 -16.05
CA GLY A 84 2.49 3.75 -16.92
C GLY A 84 2.42 3.38 -18.40
N GLU A 85 3.07 2.29 -18.80
CA GLU A 85 3.04 1.79 -20.18
C GLU A 85 1.61 1.48 -20.65
N ASN A 86 0.80 0.85 -19.79
CA ASN A 86 -0.59 0.59 -20.13
C ASN A 86 -1.41 1.89 -20.26
N ALA A 87 -1.16 2.89 -19.45
CA ALA A 87 -1.81 4.19 -19.59
C ALA A 87 -1.45 4.86 -20.91
N GLU A 88 -0.18 4.87 -21.31
CA GLU A 88 0.27 5.40 -22.60
C GLU A 88 -0.33 4.65 -23.79
N ALA A 89 -0.36 3.31 -23.73
CA ALA A 89 -0.98 2.47 -24.74
C ALA A 89 -2.49 2.77 -24.92
N ASN A 90 -3.15 3.27 -23.86
CA ASN A 90 -4.55 3.73 -23.89
C ASN A 90 -4.70 5.25 -24.12
N GLY A 91 -3.66 5.92 -24.58
CA GLY A 91 -3.71 7.31 -25.03
C GLY A 91 -3.43 8.37 -23.96
N ALA A 92 -3.02 7.98 -22.77
CA ALA A 92 -2.52 8.94 -21.78
C ALA A 92 -1.16 9.50 -22.24
N LYS A 93 -0.85 10.71 -21.80
CA LYS A 93 0.47 11.33 -22.01
C LYS A 93 1.19 11.42 -20.68
N LEU A 94 2.33 10.77 -20.57
CA LEU A 94 3.25 10.92 -19.46
C LEU A 94 4.18 12.11 -19.73
N LEU A 95 4.03 13.17 -18.97
CA LEU A 95 4.83 14.38 -19.10
C LEU A 95 5.86 14.41 -17.95
N MET A 96 7.07 13.99 -18.26
CA MET A 96 8.17 13.97 -17.29
C MET A 96 8.71 15.39 -17.06
N GLU A 97 9.34 15.62 -15.91
CA GLU A 97 9.97 16.91 -15.54
C GLU A 97 9.00 18.10 -15.49
N GLN A 98 7.72 17.83 -15.36
CA GLN A 98 6.64 18.82 -15.27
C GLN A 98 6.18 19.00 -13.81
N GLU A 99 7.05 19.54 -12.96
CA GLU A 99 6.69 19.86 -11.59
C GLU A 99 5.58 20.91 -11.55
N VAL A 100 4.44 20.55 -10.94
CA VAL A 100 3.32 21.48 -10.74
C VAL A 100 3.69 22.49 -9.67
N ILE A 101 3.62 23.77 -10.03
CA ILE A 101 3.97 24.90 -9.14
C ILE A 101 2.78 25.74 -8.74
N ASP A 102 1.67 25.67 -9.49
CA ASP A 102 0.43 26.37 -9.17
C ASP A 102 -0.76 25.69 -9.85
N ILE A 103 -1.92 25.71 -9.20
CA ILE A 103 -3.19 25.25 -9.77
C ILE A 103 -4.25 26.31 -9.48
N LYS A 104 -4.82 26.89 -10.52
CA LYS A 104 -5.92 27.86 -10.41
C LYS A 104 -7.24 27.21 -10.81
N LYS A 105 -8.21 27.23 -9.90
CA LYS A 105 -9.59 26.82 -10.17
C LYS A 105 -10.33 27.96 -10.87
N CYS A 106 -10.87 27.67 -12.04
CA CYS A 106 -11.81 28.52 -12.78
C CYS A 106 -13.23 27.92 -12.68
N ASP A 107 -14.24 28.57 -13.22
CA ASP A 107 -15.64 28.13 -13.06
C ASP A 107 -15.86 26.68 -13.49
N ASN A 108 -15.37 26.30 -14.69
CA ASN A 108 -15.61 24.97 -15.28
C ASN A 108 -14.32 24.19 -15.61
N TYR A 109 -13.15 24.66 -15.22
CA TYR A 109 -11.87 24.02 -15.52
C TYR A 109 -10.80 24.46 -14.53
N PHE A 110 -9.65 23.80 -14.62
CA PHE A 110 -8.44 24.14 -13.89
C PHE A 110 -7.34 24.56 -14.84
N ILE A 111 -6.53 25.53 -14.41
CA ILE A 111 -5.27 25.89 -15.04
C ILE A 111 -4.17 25.32 -14.16
N ILE A 112 -3.37 24.42 -14.69
CA ILE A 112 -2.25 23.79 -14.02
C ILE A 112 -0.97 24.37 -14.58
N LYS A 113 -0.21 25.07 -13.76
CA LYS A 113 1.08 25.65 -14.14
C LYS A 113 2.21 24.76 -13.64
N THR A 114 3.12 24.42 -14.54
CA THR A 114 4.34 23.71 -14.23
C THR A 114 5.55 24.65 -14.37
N LYS A 115 6.75 24.17 -14.09
CA LYS A 115 7.97 24.95 -14.34
C LYS A 115 8.20 25.24 -15.84
N CYS A 116 7.66 24.43 -16.73
CA CYS A 116 7.92 24.50 -18.16
C CYS A 116 6.71 24.95 -18.97
N ASP A 117 5.48 24.55 -18.57
CA ASP A 117 4.28 24.67 -19.37
C ASP A 117 3.04 25.06 -18.53
N GLU A 118 1.93 25.31 -19.23
CA GLU A 118 0.61 25.53 -18.64
C GLU A 118 -0.42 24.61 -19.32
N PHE A 119 -1.23 23.93 -18.53
CA PHE A 119 -2.25 23.00 -19.00
C PHE A 119 -3.64 23.42 -18.52
N LYS A 120 -4.67 23.08 -19.33
CA LYS A 120 -6.07 23.22 -18.95
C LYS A 120 -6.70 21.85 -18.81
N ALA A 121 -7.45 21.62 -17.72
CA ALA A 121 -8.13 20.36 -17.47
C ALA A 121 -9.50 20.60 -16.83
N LEU A 122 -10.48 19.75 -17.17
CA LEU A 122 -11.80 19.75 -16.55
C LEU A 122 -11.74 19.14 -15.15
N THR A 123 -10.83 18.20 -14.91
CA THR A 123 -10.67 17.50 -13.64
C THR A 123 -9.17 17.35 -13.34
N VAL A 124 -8.80 17.49 -12.09
CA VAL A 124 -7.44 17.23 -11.59
C VAL A 124 -7.52 16.14 -10.53
N ILE A 125 -6.69 15.11 -10.67
CA ILE A 125 -6.53 14.06 -9.67
C ILE A 125 -5.20 14.27 -8.99
N ASN A 126 -5.24 14.57 -7.69
CA ASN A 126 -4.04 14.74 -6.89
C ASN A 126 -3.54 13.38 -6.41
N ALA A 127 -2.48 12.88 -7.04
CA ALA A 127 -1.78 11.65 -6.67
C ALA A 127 -0.29 11.93 -6.36
N ALA A 128 0.01 13.09 -5.79
CA ALA A 128 1.37 13.59 -5.59
C ALA A 128 2.11 12.97 -4.38
N GLY A 129 1.64 11.83 -3.85
CA GLY A 129 2.31 11.10 -2.76
C GLY A 129 2.54 12.00 -1.54
N VAL A 130 3.78 12.09 -1.08
CA VAL A 130 4.16 12.89 0.10
C VAL A 130 4.01 14.41 -0.08
N PHE A 131 3.71 14.87 -1.29
CA PHE A 131 3.47 16.28 -1.60
C PHE A 131 1.99 16.61 -1.84
N ALA A 132 1.09 15.65 -1.59
CA ALA A 132 -0.33 15.82 -1.90
C ALA A 132 -1.00 16.92 -1.06
N ASP A 133 -0.56 17.18 0.16
CA ASP A 133 -0.98 18.31 0.99
C ASP A 133 -0.67 19.65 0.30
N LYS A 134 0.54 19.83 -0.21
CA LYS A 134 0.97 21.03 -0.92
C LYS A 134 0.18 21.28 -2.20
N ILE A 135 -0.10 20.20 -2.95
CA ILE A 135 -0.94 20.31 -4.17
C ILE A 135 -2.38 20.65 -3.79
N ASN A 136 -2.91 20.08 -2.70
CA ASN A 136 -4.25 20.41 -2.21
C ASN A 136 -4.37 21.89 -1.84
N ASP A 137 -3.38 22.44 -1.17
CA ASP A 137 -3.36 23.83 -0.70
C ASP A 137 -3.33 24.88 -1.83
N MET A 138 -3.00 24.47 -3.06
CA MET A 138 -3.10 25.35 -4.23
C MET A 138 -4.55 25.65 -4.64
N VAL A 139 -5.51 24.78 -4.30
CA VAL A 139 -6.91 24.88 -4.78
C VAL A 139 -7.98 24.82 -3.68
N ALA A 140 -7.60 24.47 -2.47
CA ALA A 140 -8.50 24.31 -1.34
C ALA A 140 -7.87 24.89 -0.06
N PRO A 141 -8.67 25.24 0.97
CA PRO A 141 -8.14 25.57 2.29
C PRO A 141 -7.30 24.42 2.84
N HIS A 142 -6.23 24.75 3.55
CA HIS A 142 -5.40 23.77 4.24
C HIS A 142 -6.22 22.94 5.22
N THR A 143 -6.20 21.62 5.07
CA THR A 143 -7.04 20.70 5.88
C THR A 143 -6.24 19.53 6.48
N PHE A 144 -5.05 19.24 5.97
CA PHE A 144 -4.21 18.14 6.44
C PHE A 144 -2.74 18.35 6.09
N ASP A 145 -1.86 17.77 6.91
CA ASP A 145 -0.43 17.68 6.66
C ASP A 145 -0.02 16.22 6.45
N ILE A 146 0.85 15.96 5.50
CA ILE A 146 1.48 14.65 5.32
C ILE A 146 2.80 14.61 6.09
N LYS A 147 2.84 13.79 7.15
CA LYS A 147 4.06 13.54 7.92
C LYS A 147 4.80 12.35 7.31
N VAL A 148 5.93 12.61 6.69
CA VAL A 148 6.78 11.57 6.12
C VAL A 148 7.43 10.76 7.24
N LYS A 149 7.32 9.43 7.16
CA LYS A 149 8.06 8.49 8.02
C LYS A 149 8.95 7.63 7.14
N SER A 150 10.23 7.52 7.47
CA SER A 150 11.13 6.56 6.84
C SER A 150 10.99 5.19 7.51
N GLY A 151 11.04 4.13 6.69
CA GLY A 151 11.19 2.76 7.17
C GLY A 151 12.59 2.25 6.82
N GLU A 152 13.22 1.54 7.75
CA GLU A 152 14.48 0.88 7.51
C GLU A 152 14.23 -0.59 7.14
N TYR A 153 14.98 -1.09 6.17
CA TYR A 153 14.92 -2.48 5.72
C TYR A 153 16.26 -3.16 5.96
N VAL A 154 16.20 -4.35 6.53
CA VAL A 154 17.36 -5.25 6.61
C VAL A 154 17.15 -6.34 5.58
N LEU A 155 18.00 -6.37 4.57
CA LEU A 155 18.01 -7.44 3.58
C LEU A 155 18.86 -8.59 4.11
N LEU A 156 18.22 -9.74 4.29
CA LEU A 156 18.92 -10.97 4.68
C LEU A 156 19.56 -11.65 3.45
N ASP A 157 20.57 -12.47 3.70
CA ASP A 157 21.16 -13.29 2.67
C ASP A 157 20.13 -14.26 2.07
N ARG A 158 20.33 -14.66 0.82
CA ARG A 158 19.43 -15.58 0.12
C ARG A 158 19.33 -16.95 0.81
N SER A 159 20.38 -17.40 1.49
CA SER A 159 20.38 -18.62 2.29
C SER A 159 19.33 -18.64 3.38
N GLU A 160 18.96 -17.44 3.89
CA GLU A 160 17.95 -17.25 4.93
C GLU A 160 16.51 -17.16 4.38
N GLY A 161 16.33 -17.30 3.07
CA GLY A 161 15.03 -17.17 2.41
C GLY A 161 13.97 -18.18 2.82
N GLY A 162 14.35 -19.24 3.54
CA GLY A 162 13.46 -20.25 4.12
C GLY A 162 13.03 -19.99 5.57
N LEU A 163 13.49 -18.90 6.19
CA LEU A 163 13.18 -18.61 7.59
C LEU A 163 11.69 -18.36 7.83
N VAL A 164 11.02 -17.72 6.89
CA VAL A 164 9.57 -17.47 6.93
C VAL A 164 8.92 -17.78 5.59
N ASN A 165 7.69 -18.26 5.62
CA ASN A 165 6.93 -18.65 4.42
C ASN A 165 5.92 -17.58 4.00
N SER A 166 5.51 -16.72 4.92
CA SER A 166 4.48 -15.69 4.73
C SER A 166 4.98 -14.30 5.10
N THR A 167 4.18 -13.28 4.82
CA THR A 167 4.46 -11.92 5.31
C THR A 167 3.99 -11.80 6.76
N ILE A 168 4.89 -11.48 7.67
CA ILE A 168 4.62 -11.41 9.11
C ILE A 168 4.53 -9.94 9.55
N PHE A 169 3.45 -9.61 10.25
CA PHE A 169 3.22 -8.30 10.85
C PHE A 169 2.99 -8.45 12.37
N GLN A 170 3.35 -7.40 13.10
CA GLN A 170 2.90 -7.21 14.48
C GLN A 170 1.54 -6.51 14.50
N LEU A 171 0.81 -6.64 15.62
CA LEU A 171 -0.38 -5.81 15.85
C LEU A 171 0.01 -4.32 15.79
N PRO A 172 -0.81 -3.49 15.13
CA PRO A 172 -0.57 -2.05 15.06
C PRO A 172 -0.40 -1.43 16.45
N THR A 173 0.57 -0.55 16.58
CA THR A 173 0.73 0.28 17.78
C THR A 173 -0.05 1.59 17.64
N LYS A 174 -0.21 2.35 18.74
CA LYS A 174 -0.83 3.69 18.71
C LYS A 174 -0.09 4.66 17.79
N GLU A 175 1.17 4.39 17.51
CA GLU A 175 2.03 5.19 16.62
C GLU A 175 1.99 4.74 15.16
N GLY A 176 1.16 3.76 14.83
CA GLY A 176 0.88 3.33 13.47
C GLY A 176 1.98 2.46 12.83
N LYS A 177 2.67 1.67 13.63
CA LYS A 177 3.53 0.57 13.13
C LYS A 177 2.84 -0.74 13.34
#